data_3204d8f9013c90fbed1cd007a7cc9715
#
_entry.id   3204d8f9013c90fbed1cd007a7cc9715
#
_cell.length_a   1.000
_cell.length_b   1.000
_cell.length_c   1.000
_cell.angle_alpha   90.00
_cell.angle_beta   90.00
_cell.angle_gamma   90.00
#
_symmetry.space_group_name_H-M   'P 1'
#
loop_
_entity.id
_entity.type
_entity.pdbx_description
1 polymer ?
#
loop_
_entity_poly.entity_id
_entity_poly.type
_entity_poly.pdbx_seq_one_letter_code
_entity_poly.pdbx_strand_id
1 'polypeptide(L)'
;MNLNDKIREYLLNNPHLMRSKYADTAKKFGTNYEQIRTVARRLRAINPDTEPKEQEVLSFQETKTEAVVTAENCTRVKSLDDLLSACNVNLDFWEVDKYDIGTYEVTGFDNDRNPVTVTMFRTKAFLKPIKPEFNIQEVRDQLMEDLKDLSVKVDKIERTRPDDRNDLHLLEISAFDLHLGKIGIKGDEYSMEIAEERLFSAIEHLLYRAQGYYVDKILFIVGHDLLNSDKDWPLPATTRGTPQFNSDYHIDMYRFARKLLIKAINRLSEIADVHVMVIPGNHDRESVMHLGDTLELYYEENTNVKVDNSDCLMKAIPYGNNLIISDHGDGAKTANLPGIIAQRFKNLWSNTVYVEVHRGHFHTNKAMKLQAIEELNGITVRNLSSMSATDYWHDSKGFIGNIKKAQAFIYSRQNGLQGILNYNVSI
;
A
#
# COMPACT_ATOMS: atom_id res chain seq x y z
N MET A 1 32.47 -44.80 -26.17
CA MET A 1 31.56 -43.69 -26.52
C MET A 1 32.40 -42.41 -26.50
N ASN A 2 32.49 -41.75 -27.65
CA ASN A 2 33.27 -40.51 -27.73
C ASN A 2 32.54 -39.33 -27.00
N LEU A 3 33.25 -38.21 -26.78
CA LEU A 3 32.69 -37.06 -26.03
C LEU A 3 31.42 -36.52 -26.69
N ASN A 4 31.35 -36.46 -28.01
CA ASN A 4 30.18 -35.97 -28.72
C ASN A 4 28.97 -36.89 -28.55
N ASP A 5 29.16 -38.19 -28.45
CA ASP A 5 28.08 -39.17 -28.22
C ASP A 5 27.51 -38.99 -26.79
N LYS A 6 28.36 -38.74 -25.79
CA LYS A 6 27.93 -38.46 -24.39
C LYS A 6 27.15 -37.14 -24.30
N ILE A 7 27.61 -36.11 -25.00
CA ILE A 7 26.91 -34.84 -25.08
C ILE A 7 25.55 -35.00 -25.77
N ARG A 8 25.52 -35.78 -26.86
CA ARG A 8 24.30 -36.07 -27.62
C ARG A 8 23.27 -36.79 -26.79
N GLU A 9 23.63 -37.84 -26.07
CA GLU A 9 22.76 -38.61 -25.19
C GLU A 9 22.22 -37.73 -24.05
N TYR A 10 23.09 -36.92 -23.45
CA TYR A 10 22.69 -35.98 -22.40
C TYR A 10 21.68 -34.92 -22.88
N LEU A 11 21.89 -34.35 -24.06
CA LEU A 11 20.97 -33.37 -24.65
C LEU A 11 19.64 -33.98 -25.06
N LEU A 12 19.62 -35.21 -25.54
CA LEU A 12 18.39 -35.95 -25.86
C LEU A 12 17.55 -36.21 -24.61
N ASN A 13 18.20 -36.53 -23.49
CA ASN A 13 17.53 -36.72 -22.20
C ASN A 13 17.16 -35.41 -21.50
N ASN A 14 17.65 -34.26 -21.98
CA ASN A 14 17.37 -32.92 -21.43
C ASN A 14 17.06 -31.93 -22.57
N PRO A 15 15.94 -32.08 -23.27
CA PRO A 15 15.62 -31.29 -24.46
C PRO A 15 15.62 -29.77 -24.25
N HIS A 16 15.25 -29.31 -23.05
CA HIS A 16 15.23 -27.90 -22.67
C HIS A 16 16.63 -27.26 -22.71
N LEU A 17 17.71 -28.02 -22.61
CA LEU A 17 19.09 -27.53 -22.70
C LEU A 17 19.57 -27.37 -24.14
N MET A 18 18.83 -27.90 -25.12
CA MET A 18 19.20 -27.76 -26.54
C MET A 18 19.12 -26.35 -27.09
N ARG A 19 18.44 -25.42 -26.38
CA ARG A 19 18.24 -24.03 -26.80
C ARG A 19 18.92 -23.01 -25.91
N SER A 20 19.36 -23.42 -24.71
CA SER A 20 19.93 -22.52 -23.71
C SER A 20 20.93 -23.21 -22.80
N LYS A 21 21.66 -22.47 -21.98
CA LYS A 21 22.62 -22.99 -20.98
C LYS A 21 23.77 -23.84 -21.54
N TYR A 22 24.20 -23.55 -22.75
CA TYR A 22 25.34 -24.26 -23.36
C TYR A 22 26.65 -24.11 -22.57
N ALA A 23 26.83 -22.97 -21.88
CA ALA A 23 28.01 -22.73 -21.05
C ALA A 23 28.06 -23.69 -19.83
N ASP A 24 26.93 -23.93 -19.18
CA ASP A 24 26.84 -24.87 -18.06
C ASP A 24 27.05 -26.31 -18.50
N THR A 25 26.47 -26.66 -19.64
CA THR A 25 26.67 -27.99 -20.27
C THR A 25 28.13 -28.20 -20.71
N ALA A 26 28.76 -27.17 -21.26
CA ALA A 26 30.16 -27.22 -21.64
C ALA A 26 31.08 -27.46 -20.43
N LYS A 27 30.82 -26.78 -19.34
CA LYS A 27 31.53 -26.95 -18.07
C LYS A 27 31.36 -28.35 -17.48
N LYS A 28 30.14 -28.93 -17.57
CA LYS A 28 29.86 -30.30 -17.12
C LYS A 28 30.66 -31.36 -17.87
N PHE A 29 30.86 -31.18 -19.19
CA PHE A 29 31.58 -32.12 -20.05
C PHE A 29 33.05 -31.77 -20.28
N GLY A 30 33.57 -30.71 -19.62
CA GLY A 30 34.97 -30.28 -19.78
C GLY A 30 35.32 -29.86 -21.22
N THR A 31 34.37 -29.22 -21.90
CA THR A 31 34.51 -28.81 -23.32
C THR A 31 34.15 -27.33 -23.49
N ASN A 32 34.21 -26.81 -24.73
CA ASN A 32 33.88 -25.43 -25.02
C ASN A 32 32.41 -25.27 -25.46
N TYR A 33 31.91 -24.05 -25.35
CA TYR A 33 30.55 -23.67 -25.71
C TYR A 33 30.17 -24.01 -27.16
N GLU A 34 31.09 -23.79 -28.11
CA GLU A 34 30.83 -24.02 -29.53
C GLU A 34 30.66 -25.51 -29.87
N GLN A 35 31.32 -26.39 -29.14
CA GLN A 35 31.14 -27.83 -29.31
C GLN A 35 29.74 -28.28 -28.85
N ILE A 36 29.26 -27.80 -27.72
CA ILE A 36 27.91 -28.09 -27.26
C ILE A 36 26.88 -27.52 -28.24
N ARG A 37 27.05 -26.27 -28.67
CA ARG A 37 26.19 -25.61 -29.66
C ARG A 37 26.12 -26.37 -30.98
N THR A 38 27.23 -26.88 -31.44
CA THR A 38 27.31 -27.66 -32.69
C THR A 38 26.57 -28.97 -32.57
N VAL A 39 26.74 -29.72 -31.46
CA VAL A 39 26.02 -30.99 -31.23
C VAL A 39 24.52 -30.72 -31.10
N ALA A 40 24.12 -29.68 -30.32
CA ALA A 40 22.72 -29.29 -30.16
C ALA A 40 22.08 -28.85 -31.48
N ARG A 41 22.82 -28.15 -32.35
CA ARG A 41 22.36 -27.77 -33.70
C ARG A 41 22.15 -28.97 -34.61
N ARG A 42 23.05 -29.95 -34.58
CA ARG A 42 22.92 -31.20 -35.37
C ARG A 42 21.73 -32.04 -34.85
N LEU A 43 21.52 -32.13 -33.55
CA LEU A 43 20.38 -32.85 -32.98
C LEU A 43 19.04 -32.23 -33.38
N ARG A 44 18.96 -30.92 -33.40
CA ARG A 44 17.76 -30.20 -33.88
C ARG A 44 17.48 -30.41 -35.36
N ALA A 45 18.54 -30.57 -36.17
CA ALA A 45 18.40 -30.86 -37.59
C ALA A 45 17.98 -32.30 -37.88
N ILE A 46 18.19 -33.26 -36.97
CA ILE A 46 17.87 -34.66 -37.10
C ILE A 46 16.49 -35.02 -36.50
N ASN A 47 15.98 -34.20 -35.61
CA ASN A 47 14.68 -34.39 -34.94
C ASN A 47 13.74 -33.22 -35.32
N PRO A 48 13.06 -33.27 -36.46
CA PRO A 48 12.16 -32.20 -36.95
C PRO A 48 10.83 -32.13 -36.22
N ASP A 49 10.50 -33.03 -35.29
CA ASP A 49 9.29 -33.04 -34.49
C ASP A 49 9.20 -31.90 -33.43
N THR A 50 10.13 -30.97 -33.48
CA THR A 50 9.85 -29.62 -32.96
C THR A 50 9.50 -28.79 -34.19
N GLU A 51 8.18 -28.69 -34.50
CA GLU A 51 7.68 -27.53 -35.24
C GLU A 51 8.44 -26.29 -34.75
N PRO A 52 8.89 -25.39 -35.62
CA PRO A 52 9.28 -24.07 -35.19
C PRO A 52 7.99 -23.47 -34.63
N LYS A 53 7.79 -23.58 -33.31
CA LYS A 53 6.94 -22.63 -32.60
C LYS A 53 7.67 -21.34 -32.81
N GLU A 54 7.39 -20.64 -33.91
CA GLU A 54 7.64 -19.23 -34.00
C GLU A 54 7.04 -18.66 -32.74
N GLN A 55 7.87 -18.09 -31.89
CA GLN A 55 7.39 -17.59 -30.62
C GLN A 55 6.43 -16.47 -30.96
N GLU A 56 5.14 -16.71 -30.74
CA GLU A 56 4.14 -15.65 -30.76
C GLU A 56 4.66 -14.59 -29.80
N VAL A 57 4.88 -13.39 -30.31
CA VAL A 57 5.33 -12.27 -29.51
C VAL A 57 4.10 -11.45 -29.18
N LEU A 58 3.62 -11.62 -27.97
CA LEU A 58 2.59 -10.73 -27.37
C LEU A 58 3.30 -9.71 -26.51
N SER A 59 2.99 -8.44 -26.68
CA SER A 59 3.50 -7.38 -25.83
C SER A 59 2.40 -6.40 -25.46
N PHE A 60 2.44 -5.97 -24.21
CA PHE A 60 1.65 -4.85 -23.68
C PHE A 60 2.64 -3.86 -23.05
N GLN A 61 2.73 -2.68 -23.62
CA GLN A 61 3.59 -1.60 -23.15
C GLN A 61 2.72 -0.39 -22.85
N GLU A 62 2.78 0.10 -21.63
CA GLU A 62 1.99 1.25 -21.19
C GLU A 62 2.87 2.39 -20.68
N THR A 63 2.38 3.59 -20.88
CA THR A 63 2.90 4.83 -20.32
C THR A 63 1.77 5.54 -19.55
N LYS A 64 2.05 6.68 -18.96
CA LYS A 64 1.02 7.44 -18.23
C LYS A 64 -0.12 7.96 -19.12
N THR A 65 0.05 8.03 -20.43
CA THR A 65 -0.90 8.67 -21.36
C THR A 65 -1.35 7.79 -22.50
N GLU A 66 -0.70 6.67 -22.73
CA GLU A 66 -1.02 5.76 -23.84
C GLU A 66 -0.50 4.35 -23.55
N ALA A 67 -1.13 3.37 -24.17
CA ALA A 67 -0.60 2.00 -24.18
C ALA A 67 -0.58 1.44 -25.61
N VAL A 68 0.30 0.50 -25.85
CA VAL A 68 0.46 -0.20 -27.13
C VAL A 68 0.44 -1.69 -26.89
N VAL A 69 -0.47 -2.37 -27.57
CA VAL A 69 -0.53 -3.85 -27.58
C VAL A 69 -0.17 -4.35 -28.96
N THR A 70 0.68 -5.38 -29.02
CA THR A 70 1.10 -5.99 -30.28
C THR A 70 1.09 -7.52 -30.20
N ALA A 71 0.69 -8.14 -31.29
CA ALA A 71 0.88 -9.55 -31.54
C ALA A 71 1.60 -9.71 -32.90
N GLU A 72 2.73 -10.38 -32.89
CA GLU A 72 3.52 -10.66 -34.10
C GLU A 72 3.72 -12.15 -34.25
N ASN A 73 3.81 -12.62 -35.50
CA ASN A 73 3.99 -14.03 -35.85
C ASN A 73 2.88 -14.94 -35.27
N CYS A 74 1.64 -14.45 -35.22
CA CYS A 74 0.52 -15.18 -34.65
C CYS A 74 -0.38 -15.78 -35.75
N THR A 75 -0.82 -17.03 -35.54
CA THR A 75 -1.85 -17.66 -36.37
C THR A 75 -3.25 -17.54 -35.75
N ARG A 76 -3.33 -17.26 -34.45
CA ARG A 76 -4.59 -17.24 -33.68
C ARG A 76 -5.12 -15.84 -33.39
N VAL A 77 -4.26 -14.81 -33.40
CA VAL A 77 -4.68 -13.42 -33.15
C VAL A 77 -4.94 -12.74 -34.49
N LYS A 78 -6.19 -12.79 -34.97
CA LYS A 78 -6.61 -12.38 -36.31
C LYS A 78 -7.42 -11.09 -36.33
N SER A 79 -7.93 -10.70 -35.19
CA SER A 79 -8.80 -9.54 -34.99
C SER A 79 -8.32 -8.65 -33.86
N LEU A 80 -8.92 -7.46 -33.74
CA LEU A 80 -8.71 -6.58 -32.61
C LEU A 80 -9.15 -7.25 -31.29
N ASP A 81 -10.31 -7.89 -31.29
CA ASP A 81 -10.84 -8.56 -30.10
C ASP A 81 -9.95 -9.71 -29.63
N ASP A 82 -9.39 -10.47 -30.57
CA ASP A 82 -8.40 -11.51 -30.26
C ASP A 82 -7.16 -10.91 -29.58
N LEU A 83 -6.67 -9.75 -30.08
CA LEU A 83 -5.52 -9.04 -29.53
C LEU A 83 -5.76 -8.55 -28.11
N LEU A 84 -6.88 -7.86 -27.91
CA LEU A 84 -7.25 -7.31 -26.60
C LEU A 84 -7.43 -8.41 -25.56
N SER A 85 -8.06 -9.52 -25.96
CA SER A 85 -8.24 -10.69 -25.10
C SER A 85 -6.92 -11.40 -24.81
N ALA A 86 -6.07 -11.60 -25.81
CA ALA A 86 -4.78 -12.28 -25.65
C ALA A 86 -3.80 -11.50 -24.76
N CYS A 87 -3.91 -10.18 -24.75
CA CYS A 87 -3.10 -9.29 -23.92
C CYS A 87 -3.78 -8.91 -22.59
N ASN A 88 -4.95 -9.47 -22.27
CA ASN A 88 -5.75 -9.17 -21.07
C ASN A 88 -5.95 -7.66 -20.86
N VAL A 89 -6.30 -6.93 -21.93
CA VAL A 89 -6.53 -5.49 -21.87
C VAL A 89 -7.83 -5.22 -21.09
N ASN A 90 -7.74 -4.42 -20.05
CA ASN A 90 -8.94 -4.00 -19.33
C ASN A 90 -9.62 -2.83 -20.04
N LEU A 91 -10.77 -3.11 -20.67
CA LEU A 91 -11.54 -2.14 -21.44
C LEU A 91 -12.33 -1.15 -20.56
N ASP A 92 -12.39 -1.34 -19.25
CA ASP A 92 -12.96 -0.34 -18.34
C ASP A 92 -11.99 0.84 -18.12
N PHE A 93 -10.68 0.63 -18.42
CA PHE A 93 -9.64 1.65 -18.29
C PHE A 93 -9.08 2.14 -19.61
N TRP A 94 -9.14 1.30 -20.66
CA TRP A 94 -8.55 1.58 -21.95
C TRP A 94 -9.59 1.59 -23.06
N GLU A 95 -9.62 2.64 -23.88
CA GLU A 95 -10.32 2.64 -25.15
C GLU A 95 -9.33 2.56 -26.30
N VAL A 96 -9.75 1.94 -27.39
CA VAL A 96 -8.92 1.80 -28.59
C VAL A 96 -8.92 3.12 -29.35
N ASP A 97 -7.75 3.74 -29.50
CA ASP A 97 -7.59 4.96 -30.30
C ASP A 97 -7.47 4.62 -31.78
N LYS A 98 -6.60 3.67 -32.12
CA LYS A 98 -6.42 3.15 -33.48
C LYS A 98 -5.80 1.76 -33.44
N TYR A 99 -5.99 1.00 -34.49
CA TYR A 99 -5.36 -0.31 -34.64
C TYR A 99 -4.97 -0.60 -36.08
N ASP A 100 -4.08 -1.56 -36.28
CA ASP A 100 -3.59 -2.06 -37.56
C ASP A 100 -3.55 -3.57 -37.56
N ILE A 101 -3.98 -4.19 -38.65
CA ILE A 101 -3.92 -5.65 -38.85
C ILE A 101 -3.27 -5.91 -40.21
N GLY A 102 -2.08 -6.50 -40.16
CA GLY A 102 -1.37 -6.95 -41.34
C GLY A 102 -1.37 -8.46 -41.45
N THR A 103 -1.43 -8.97 -42.67
CA THR A 103 -1.27 -10.40 -42.97
C THR A 103 -0.08 -10.61 -43.90
N TYR A 104 0.64 -11.67 -43.69
CA TYR A 104 1.71 -12.11 -44.55
C TYR A 104 1.78 -13.63 -44.56
N GLU A 105 2.37 -14.19 -45.62
CA GLU A 105 2.49 -15.63 -45.80
C GLU A 105 3.92 -16.07 -45.52
N VAL A 106 4.06 -17.15 -44.75
CA VAL A 106 5.33 -17.81 -44.52
C VAL A 106 5.27 -19.20 -45.19
N THR A 107 6.18 -19.45 -46.11
CA THR A 107 6.27 -20.75 -46.75
C THR A 107 7.39 -21.56 -46.09
N GLY A 108 7.04 -22.69 -45.54
CA GLY A 108 7.94 -23.74 -45.04
C GLY A 108 7.80 -25.03 -45.78
N PHE A 109 8.41 -26.08 -45.27
CA PHE A 109 8.27 -27.43 -45.83
C PHE A 109 7.76 -28.38 -44.72
N ASP A 110 6.80 -29.25 -45.07
CA ASP A 110 6.33 -30.31 -44.18
C ASP A 110 7.39 -31.41 -44.00
N ASN A 111 7.05 -32.46 -43.25
CA ASN A 111 7.94 -33.59 -43.00
C ASN A 111 8.27 -34.39 -44.27
N ASP A 112 7.42 -34.31 -45.29
CA ASP A 112 7.56 -34.95 -46.59
C ASP A 112 8.22 -34.04 -47.63
N ARG A 113 8.73 -32.85 -47.19
CA ARG A 113 9.35 -31.81 -48.04
C ARG A 113 8.41 -31.16 -49.06
N ASN A 114 7.10 -31.21 -48.84
CA ASN A 114 6.18 -30.41 -49.63
C ASN A 114 6.13 -28.98 -49.10
N PRO A 115 6.03 -27.97 -49.98
CA PRO A 115 5.90 -26.59 -49.53
C PRO A 115 4.54 -26.40 -48.85
N VAL A 116 4.57 -25.89 -47.63
CA VAL A 116 3.37 -25.49 -46.84
C VAL A 116 3.43 -24.01 -46.59
N THR A 117 2.40 -23.31 -47.02
CA THR A 117 2.27 -21.88 -46.78
C THR A 117 1.26 -21.64 -45.66
N VAL A 118 1.69 -20.91 -44.61
CA VAL A 118 0.87 -20.55 -43.48
C VAL A 118 0.68 -19.03 -43.47
N THR A 119 -0.56 -18.57 -43.33
CA THR A 119 -0.85 -17.16 -43.18
C THR A 119 -0.62 -16.74 -41.73
N MET A 120 0.23 -15.74 -41.55
CA MET A 120 0.58 -15.16 -40.27
C MET A 120 -0.07 -13.78 -40.15
N PHE A 121 -0.36 -13.39 -38.92
CA PHE A 121 -0.96 -12.11 -38.60
C PHE A 121 -0.01 -11.28 -37.76
N ARG A 122 -0.05 -9.97 -38.01
CA ARG A 122 0.54 -8.94 -37.17
C ARG A 122 -0.57 -7.98 -36.80
N THR A 123 -0.90 -7.92 -35.53
CA THR A 123 -1.97 -7.06 -35.01
C THR A 123 -1.38 -6.09 -33.99
N LYS A 124 -1.72 -4.81 -34.12
CA LYS A 124 -1.27 -3.77 -33.22
C LYS A 124 -2.42 -2.83 -32.89
N ALA A 125 -2.60 -2.49 -31.63
CA ALA A 125 -3.54 -1.49 -31.19
C ALA A 125 -2.86 -0.45 -30.30
N PHE A 126 -3.28 0.80 -30.46
CA PHE A 126 -2.92 1.93 -29.62
C PHE A 126 -4.13 2.25 -28.77
N LEU A 127 -3.89 2.34 -27.47
CA LEU A 127 -4.92 2.55 -26.47
C LEU A 127 -4.70 3.90 -25.80
N LYS A 128 -5.77 4.58 -25.48
CA LYS A 128 -5.76 5.77 -24.64
C LYS A 128 -6.62 5.52 -23.39
N PRO A 129 -6.31 6.16 -22.28
CA PRO A 129 -7.09 5.98 -21.06
C PRO A 129 -8.49 6.56 -21.28
N ILE A 130 -9.49 5.82 -20.83
CA ILE A 130 -10.85 6.36 -20.69
C ILE A 130 -10.75 7.41 -19.59
N LYS A 131 -10.82 8.69 -19.98
CA LYS A 131 -10.98 9.75 -18.97
C LYS A 131 -12.36 9.55 -18.37
N PRO A 132 -12.49 9.24 -17.09
CA PRO A 132 -13.80 9.33 -16.46
C PRO A 132 -14.29 10.75 -16.74
N GLU A 133 -15.53 10.90 -17.19
CA GLU A 133 -16.19 12.20 -17.22
C GLU A 133 -16.33 12.66 -15.76
N PHE A 134 -15.31 13.35 -15.29
CA PHE A 134 -15.27 13.89 -13.94
C PHE A 134 -16.16 15.12 -13.95
N ASN A 135 -17.43 14.95 -13.60
CA ASN A 135 -18.32 16.07 -13.37
C ASN A 135 -17.98 16.67 -12.00
N ILE A 136 -17.09 17.66 -12.01
CA ILE A 136 -16.68 18.41 -10.79
C ILE A 136 -17.90 18.92 -10.03
N GLN A 137 -18.98 19.27 -10.75
CA GLN A 137 -20.20 19.76 -10.11
C GLN A 137 -20.91 18.66 -9.34
N GLU A 138 -21.04 17.47 -9.90
CA GLU A 138 -21.63 16.31 -9.19
C GLU A 138 -20.82 15.90 -7.96
N VAL A 139 -19.50 15.88 -8.06
CA VAL A 139 -18.62 15.59 -6.92
C VAL A 139 -18.75 16.66 -5.84
N ARG A 140 -18.82 17.94 -6.23
CA ARG A 140 -19.04 19.04 -5.29
C ARG A 140 -20.41 18.95 -4.62
N ASP A 141 -21.47 18.69 -5.41
CA ASP A 141 -22.83 18.64 -4.87
C ASP A 141 -22.99 17.41 -3.97
N GLN A 142 -22.40 16.27 -4.32
CA GLN A 142 -22.35 15.09 -3.44
C GLN A 142 -21.54 15.35 -2.18
N LEU A 143 -20.40 16.06 -2.28
CA LEU A 143 -19.62 16.46 -1.12
C LEU A 143 -20.41 17.37 -0.17
N MET A 144 -21.14 18.34 -0.74
CA MET A 144 -21.97 19.27 0.06
C MET A 144 -23.15 18.56 0.70
N GLU A 145 -23.75 17.57 0.05
CA GLU A 145 -24.84 16.77 0.61
C GLU A 145 -24.32 15.83 1.71
N ASP A 146 -23.22 15.13 1.47
CA ASP A 146 -22.54 14.29 2.46
C ASP A 146 -22.11 15.09 3.71
N LEU A 147 -21.69 16.34 3.53
CA LEU A 147 -21.33 17.23 4.65
C LEU A 147 -22.56 17.72 5.42
N LYS A 148 -23.71 17.92 4.76
CA LYS A 148 -24.97 18.29 5.44
C LYS A 148 -25.49 17.14 6.31
N ASP A 149 -25.43 15.91 5.82
CA ASP A 149 -25.85 14.73 6.58
C ASP A 149 -24.94 14.45 7.78
N LEU A 150 -23.67 14.87 7.71
CA LEU A 150 -22.71 14.77 8.79
C LEU A 150 -22.75 15.93 9.79
N SER A 151 -23.53 16.98 9.51
CA SER A 151 -23.68 18.15 10.40
C SER A 151 -24.49 17.81 11.67
N VAL A 152 -24.08 16.77 12.39
CA VAL A 152 -24.50 16.58 13.76
C VAL A 152 -23.86 17.70 14.58
N LYS A 153 -24.67 18.66 15.04
CA LYS A 153 -24.22 19.55 16.08
C LYS A 153 -23.90 18.68 17.29
N VAL A 154 -22.62 18.45 17.53
CA VAL A 154 -22.19 17.80 18.76
C VAL A 154 -22.41 18.83 19.87
N ASP A 155 -23.47 18.64 20.64
CA ASP A 155 -23.70 19.47 21.79
C ASP A 155 -22.51 19.29 22.74
N LYS A 156 -22.00 20.44 23.22
CA LYS A 156 -20.88 20.44 24.16
C LYS A 156 -21.32 19.74 25.44
N ILE A 157 -20.74 18.58 25.72
CA ILE A 157 -20.98 17.89 26.99
C ILE A 157 -20.34 18.73 28.09
N GLU A 158 -21.14 19.30 28.99
CA GLU A 158 -20.63 19.93 30.20
C GLU A 158 -19.97 18.86 31.06
N ARG A 159 -18.66 18.92 31.17
CA ARG A 159 -17.89 18.00 32.00
C ARG A 159 -17.51 18.70 33.29
N THR A 160 -17.77 18.03 34.39
CA THR A 160 -17.24 18.45 35.70
C THR A 160 -15.74 18.23 35.67
N ARG A 161 -14.96 19.31 35.60
CA ARG A 161 -13.49 19.24 35.69
C ARG A 161 -13.09 19.10 37.14
N PRO A 162 -12.10 18.27 37.48
CA PRO A 162 -11.57 18.25 38.84
C PRO A 162 -10.90 19.60 39.16
N ASP A 163 -11.01 20.01 40.39
CA ASP A 163 -10.40 21.28 40.89
C ASP A 163 -8.87 21.23 40.84
N ASP A 164 -8.30 20.01 40.95
CA ASP A 164 -6.85 19.82 40.86
C ASP A 164 -6.41 19.61 39.41
N ARG A 165 -5.79 20.63 38.81
CA ARG A 165 -5.23 20.59 37.46
C ARG A 165 -4.03 19.63 37.31
N ASN A 166 -3.47 19.13 38.42
CA ASN A 166 -2.36 18.19 38.38
C ASN A 166 -2.82 16.78 38.09
N ASP A 167 -4.10 16.48 38.26
CA ASP A 167 -4.71 15.17 37.99
C ASP A 167 -5.36 15.09 36.59
N LEU A 168 -5.09 16.04 35.71
CA LEU A 168 -5.57 16.05 34.34
C LEU A 168 -4.64 15.21 33.42
N HIS A 169 -5.26 14.49 32.51
CA HIS A 169 -4.56 13.58 31.60
C HIS A 169 -4.90 13.84 30.14
N LEU A 170 -3.90 13.66 29.29
CA LEU A 170 -4.10 13.50 27.85
C LEU A 170 -4.22 12.02 27.53
N LEU A 171 -5.25 11.66 26.77
CA LEU A 171 -5.42 10.33 26.19
C LEU A 171 -5.03 10.38 24.71
N GLU A 172 -3.91 9.79 24.34
CA GLU A 172 -3.57 9.56 22.94
C GLU A 172 -4.24 8.27 22.46
N ILE A 173 -4.86 8.30 21.28
CA ILE A 173 -5.41 7.13 20.60
C ILE A 173 -4.70 6.97 19.27
N SER A 174 -4.05 5.81 19.10
CA SER A 174 -3.24 5.46 17.94
C SER A 174 -3.78 4.17 17.30
N ALA A 175 -4.43 4.33 16.15
CA ALA A 175 -4.98 3.26 15.32
C ALA A 175 -4.29 3.32 13.94
N PHE A 176 -3.04 2.83 13.89
CA PHE A 176 -2.15 3.01 12.76
C PHE A 176 -2.32 1.90 11.70
N ASP A 177 -1.90 2.22 10.47
CA ASP A 177 -1.83 1.28 9.35
C ASP A 177 -3.16 0.54 9.14
N LEU A 178 -4.27 1.30 9.03
CA LEU A 178 -5.61 0.75 8.84
C LEU A 178 -5.79 0.20 7.41
N HIS A 179 -5.13 0.81 6.41
CA HIS A 179 -5.13 0.38 5.02
C HIS A 179 -6.54 0.08 4.47
N LEU A 180 -7.43 1.07 4.49
CA LEU A 180 -8.76 0.95 3.88
C LEU A 180 -8.64 0.51 2.42
N GLY A 181 -9.45 -0.46 2.03
CA GLY A 181 -9.41 -1.07 0.70
C GLY A 181 -8.36 -2.17 0.51
N LYS A 182 -7.58 -2.52 1.54
CA LYS A 182 -6.65 -3.66 1.48
C LYS A 182 -7.43 -4.98 1.35
N ILE A 183 -6.87 -5.93 0.59
CA ILE A 183 -7.42 -7.28 0.47
C ILE A 183 -6.68 -8.20 1.44
N GLY A 184 -7.42 -8.78 2.39
CA GLY A 184 -6.92 -9.80 3.30
C GLY A 184 -6.78 -11.17 2.65
N ILE A 185 -5.96 -12.04 3.24
CA ILE A 185 -5.87 -13.45 2.84
C ILE A 185 -7.01 -14.27 3.43
N LYS A 186 -7.18 -15.50 2.92
CA LYS A 186 -8.17 -16.44 3.47
C LYS A 186 -7.88 -16.75 4.95
N GLY A 187 -8.86 -16.54 5.80
CA GLY A 187 -8.76 -16.71 7.25
C GLY A 187 -8.29 -15.43 7.99
N ASP A 188 -8.06 -14.35 7.25
CA ASP A 188 -7.84 -13.01 7.78
C ASP A 188 -8.48 -12.01 6.80
N GLU A 189 -9.78 -12.19 6.56
CA GLU A 189 -10.58 -11.38 5.65
C GLU A 189 -10.60 -9.91 6.08
N TYR A 190 -10.64 -9.01 5.10
CA TYR A 190 -10.63 -7.58 5.35
C TYR A 190 -11.44 -6.82 4.32
N SER A 191 -12.18 -5.84 4.79
CA SER A 191 -12.95 -4.90 3.96
C SER A 191 -12.98 -3.54 4.67
N MET A 192 -13.56 -2.52 4.02
CA MET A 192 -13.74 -1.21 4.64
C MET A 192 -14.66 -1.28 5.87
N GLU A 193 -15.69 -2.12 5.84
CA GLU A 193 -16.62 -2.33 6.96
C GLU A 193 -15.94 -3.01 8.15
N ILE A 194 -15.10 -4.01 7.89
CA ILE A 194 -14.30 -4.67 8.94
C ILE A 194 -13.31 -3.66 9.56
N ALA A 195 -12.72 -2.80 8.74
CA ALA A 195 -11.85 -1.74 9.22
C ALA A 195 -12.59 -0.74 10.13
N GLU A 196 -13.81 -0.33 9.74
CA GLU A 196 -14.69 0.51 10.57
C GLU A 196 -15.03 -0.17 11.89
N GLU A 197 -15.46 -1.42 11.85
CA GLU A 197 -15.79 -2.20 13.05
C GLU A 197 -14.58 -2.28 14.01
N ARG A 198 -13.39 -2.60 13.48
CA ARG A 198 -12.15 -2.66 14.26
C ARG A 198 -11.82 -1.32 14.91
N LEU A 199 -11.92 -0.23 14.14
CA LEU A 199 -11.63 1.12 14.65
C LEU A 199 -12.58 1.54 15.77
N PHE A 200 -13.90 1.38 15.57
CA PHE A 200 -14.88 1.77 16.58
C PHE A 200 -14.84 0.86 17.81
N SER A 201 -14.68 -0.45 17.63
CA SER A 201 -14.47 -1.38 18.75
C SER A 201 -13.21 -1.02 19.55
N ALA A 202 -12.13 -0.61 18.87
CA ALA A 202 -10.92 -0.14 19.53
C ALA A 202 -11.17 1.15 20.32
N ILE A 203 -11.80 2.15 19.70
CA ILE A 203 -12.10 3.44 20.35
C ILE A 203 -12.94 3.20 21.60
N GLU A 204 -14.06 2.48 21.51
CA GLU A 204 -14.94 2.25 22.65
C GLU A 204 -14.24 1.45 23.77
N HIS A 205 -13.47 0.42 23.41
CA HIS A 205 -12.71 -0.35 24.39
C HIS A 205 -11.65 0.50 25.10
N LEU A 206 -10.91 1.31 24.36
CA LEU A 206 -9.87 2.17 24.93
C LEU A 206 -10.47 3.28 25.80
N LEU A 207 -11.57 3.90 25.38
CA LEU A 207 -12.31 4.86 26.20
C LEU A 207 -12.84 4.24 27.50
N TYR A 208 -13.43 3.04 27.41
CA TYR A 208 -13.88 2.31 28.60
C TYR A 208 -12.73 2.04 29.58
N ARG A 209 -11.57 1.61 29.07
CA ARG A 209 -10.39 1.34 29.90
C ARG A 209 -9.76 2.60 30.51
N ALA A 210 -9.96 3.75 29.88
CA ALA A 210 -9.45 5.04 30.34
C ALA A 210 -10.36 5.72 31.39
N GLN A 211 -11.52 5.16 31.75
CA GLN A 211 -12.51 5.80 32.65
C GLN A 211 -11.98 6.17 34.06
N GLY A 212 -10.91 5.49 34.51
CA GLY A 212 -10.26 5.78 35.78
C GLY A 212 -9.38 7.05 35.77
N TYR A 213 -9.24 7.73 34.64
CA TYR A 213 -8.42 8.93 34.48
C TYR A 213 -9.26 10.15 34.11
N TYR A 214 -8.91 11.32 34.66
CA TYR A 214 -9.54 12.58 34.26
C TYR A 214 -8.92 13.07 32.94
N VAL A 215 -9.52 12.67 31.82
CA VAL A 215 -9.06 13.05 30.47
C VAL A 215 -9.61 14.46 30.16
N ASP A 216 -8.73 15.44 30.01
CA ASP A 216 -9.09 16.80 29.59
C ASP A 216 -8.81 17.06 28.11
N LYS A 217 -7.96 16.22 27.48
CA LYS A 217 -7.63 16.29 26.07
C LYS A 217 -7.45 14.90 25.47
N ILE A 218 -7.95 14.71 24.27
CA ILE A 218 -7.65 13.54 23.45
C ILE A 218 -6.74 13.97 22.31
N LEU A 219 -5.63 13.26 22.12
CA LEU A 219 -4.81 13.31 20.91
C LEU A 219 -5.22 12.13 20.03
N PHE A 220 -5.84 12.43 18.91
CA PHE A 220 -6.22 11.41 17.92
C PHE A 220 -5.30 11.53 16.72
N ILE A 221 -4.40 10.55 16.55
CA ILE A 221 -3.46 10.53 15.44
C ILE A 221 -4.11 9.76 14.29
N VAL A 222 -4.27 10.42 13.15
CA VAL A 222 -4.91 9.88 11.95
C VAL A 222 -3.92 9.86 10.77
N GLY A 223 -4.19 9.04 9.79
CA GLY A 223 -3.26 8.76 8.70
C GLY A 223 -2.47 7.50 8.97
N HIS A 224 -1.14 7.58 8.90
CA HIS A 224 -0.27 6.41 9.05
C HIS A 224 -0.71 5.25 8.14
N ASP A 225 -0.78 5.49 6.81
CA ASP A 225 -1.32 4.52 5.87
C ASP A 225 -2.79 4.15 6.19
N LEU A 226 -3.64 5.18 6.29
CA LEU A 226 -5.09 5.03 6.44
C LEU A 226 -5.72 4.38 5.20
N LEU A 227 -5.27 4.79 4.00
CA LEU A 227 -5.68 4.20 2.71
C LEU A 227 -4.62 3.23 2.21
N ASN A 228 -5.06 2.18 1.52
CA ASN A 228 -4.13 1.19 0.97
C ASN A 228 -3.35 1.69 -0.26
N SER A 229 -3.86 2.70 -0.95
CA SER A 229 -3.20 3.34 -2.10
C SER A 229 -3.54 4.82 -2.18
N ASP A 230 -2.71 5.57 -2.92
CA ASP A 230 -2.85 7.02 -3.15
C ASP A 230 -3.49 7.34 -4.52
N LYS A 231 -3.72 6.33 -5.33
CA LYS A 231 -4.27 6.46 -6.69
C LYS A 231 -4.74 5.12 -7.24
N ASP A 232 -5.64 5.16 -8.23
CA ASP A 232 -6.11 3.99 -8.97
C ASP A 232 -5.45 3.83 -10.33
N TRP A 233 -5.01 4.91 -10.92
CA TRP A 233 -4.60 4.90 -12.32
C TRP A 233 -3.09 5.17 -12.49
N PRO A 234 -2.38 4.48 -13.41
CA PRO A 234 -2.84 3.36 -14.26
C PRO A 234 -3.09 2.05 -13.51
N LEU A 235 -2.60 1.93 -12.29
CA LEU A 235 -2.85 0.84 -11.35
C LEU A 235 -2.93 1.40 -9.94
N PRO A 236 -3.70 0.77 -9.04
CA PRO A 236 -3.66 1.12 -7.63
C PRO A 236 -2.21 1.09 -7.12
N ALA A 237 -1.76 2.17 -6.51
CA ALA A 237 -0.37 2.28 -6.09
C ALA A 237 -0.19 3.23 -4.92
N THR A 238 0.89 3.01 -4.15
CA THR A 238 1.37 3.94 -3.13
C THR A 238 1.75 5.28 -3.75
N THR A 239 1.97 6.31 -2.93
CA THR A 239 2.43 7.63 -3.37
C THR A 239 3.65 7.55 -4.31
N ARG A 240 4.60 6.67 -4.01
CA ARG A 240 5.82 6.46 -4.82
C ARG A 240 5.64 5.52 -6.00
N GLY A 241 4.44 4.99 -6.22
CA GLY A 241 4.11 4.15 -7.37
C GLY A 241 4.33 2.65 -7.16
N THR A 242 4.50 2.17 -5.93
CA THR A 242 4.49 0.72 -5.67
C THR A 242 3.09 0.16 -5.85
N PRO A 243 2.87 -0.80 -6.75
CA PRO A 243 1.55 -1.36 -7.00
C PRO A 243 0.91 -1.94 -5.74
N GLN A 244 -0.39 -1.74 -5.60
CA GLN A 244 -1.21 -2.28 -4.53
C GLN A 244 -2.41 -3.03 -5.09
N PHE A 245 -2.99 -3.94 -4.31
CA PHE A 245 -4.25 -4.61 -4.63
C PHE A 245 -5.34 -4.03 -3.73
N ASN A 246 -6.32 -3.38 -4.34
CA ASN A 246 -7.46 -2.80 -3.63
C ASN A 246 -8.73 -3.62 -3.88
N SER A 247 -9.62 -3.66 -2.87
CA SER A 247 -10.99 -4.19 -3.01
C SER A 247 -11.93 -3.20 -3.68
N ASP A 248 -11.61 -1.89 -3.60
CA ASP A 248 -12.47 -0.79 -3.98
C ASP A 248 -11.68 0.28 -4.74
N TYR A 249 -12.37 1.16 -5.44
CA TYR A 249 -11.75 2.32 -6.08
C TYR A 249 -11.22 3.32 -5.03
N HIS A 250 -10.12 3.97 -5.34
CA HIS A 250 -9.51 4.96 -4.45
C HIS A 250 -10.49 6.06 -3.99
N ILE A 251 -11.36 6.54 -4.89
CA ILE A 251 -12.34 7.57 -4.55
C ILE A 251 -13.38 7.08 -3.52
N ASP A 252 -13.76 5.82 -3.57
CA ASP A 252 -14.71 5.23 -2.62
C ASP A 252 -14.04 5.01 -1.26
N MET A 253 -12.79 4.52 -1.25
CA MET A 253 -11.97 4.44 -0.04
C MET A 253 -11.79 5.82 0.61
N TYR A 254 -11.51 6.87 -0.18
CA TYR A 254 -11.36 8.24 0.30
C TYR A 254 -12.67 8.79 0.92
N ARG A 255 -13.81 8.60 0.24
CA ARG A 255 -15.12 9.00 0.76
C ARG A 255 -15.47 8.27 2.04
N PHE A 256 -15.17 6.98 2.09
CA PHE A 256 -15.37 6.16 3.27
C PHE A 256 -14.49 6.65 4.44
N ALA A 257 -13.19 6.85 4.19
CA ALA A 257 -12.24 7.37 5.19
C ALA A 257 -12.69 8.70 5.80
N ARG A 258 -13.18 9.62 4.95
CA ARG A 258 -13.72 10.91 5.41
C ARG A 258 -14.87 10.73 6.37
N LYS A 259 -15.87 9.90 6.02
CA LYS A 259 -17.04 9.63 6.89
C LYS A 259 -16.60 8.95 8.20
N LEU A 260 -15.71 7.97 8.08
CA LEU A 260 -15.15 7.21 9.19
C LEU A 260 -14.45 8.12 10.21
N LEU A 261 -13.57 9.01 9.76
CA LEU A 261 -12.84 9.91 10.64
C LEU A 261 -13.75 10.95 11.28
N ILE A 262 -14.67 11.55 10.54
CA ILE A 262 -15.64 12.50 11.11
C ILE A 262 -16.47 11.84 12.22
N LYS A 263 -16.96 10.63 11.97
CA LYS A 263 -17.71 9.85 12.96
C LYS A 263 -16.86 9.53 14.21
N ALA A 264 -15.60 9.15 14.02
CA ALA A 264 -14.67 8.88 15.12
C ALA A 264 -14.34 10.13 15.93
N ILE A 265 -14.00 11.24 15.27
CA ILE A 265 -13.69 12.52 15.93
C ILE A 265 -14.90 13.05 16.71
N ASN A 266 -16.10 13.00 16.12
CA ASN A 266 -17.34 13.38 16.82
C ASN A 266 -17.53 12.56 18.10
N ARG A 267 -17.35 11.24 18.01
CA ARG A 267 -17.46 10.35 19.19
C ARG A 267 -16.42 10.70 20.26
N LEU A 268 -15.20 10.99 19.88
CA LEU A 268 -14.14 11.39 20.82
C LEU A 268 -14.42 12.75 21.44
N SER A 269 -14.97 13.68 20.67
CA SER A 269 -15.29 15.05 21.16
C SER A 269 -16.40 15.07 22.23
N GLU A 270 -17.23 14.01 22.29
CA GLU A 270 -18.17 13.81 23.40
C GLU A 270 -17.44 13.57 24.75
N ILE A 271 -16.20 13.12 24.72
CA ILE A 271 -15.43 12.76 25.92
C ILE A 271 -14.51 13.90 26.36
N ALA A 272 -13.68 14.45 25.46
CA ALA A 272 -12.74 15.54 25.78
C ALA A 272 -12.47 16.41 24.53
N ASP A 273 -11.82 17.56 24.75
CA ASP A 273 -11.34 18.33 23.60
C ASP A 273 -10.38 17.49 22.78
N VAL A 274 -10.59 17.45 21.46
CA VAL A 274 -9.83 16.60 20.56
C VAL A 274 -8.80 17.40 19.79
N HIS A 275 -7.56 16.96 19.83
CA HIS A 275 -6.51 17.40 18.90
C HIS A 275 -6.28 16.29 17.88
N VAL A 276 -6.66 16.54 16.65
CA VAL A 276 -6.42 15.61 15.52
C VAL A 276 -5.07 15.94 14.92
N MET A 277 -4.16 14.97 14.90
CA MET A 277 -2.84 15.09 14.28
C MET A 277 -2.82 14.24 13.00
N VAL A 278 -2.73 14.88 11.85
CA VAL A 278 -2.72 14.20 10.55
C VAL A 278 -1.29 13.83 10.16
N ILE A 279 -0.98 12.55 10.08
CA ILE A 279 0.36 12.04 9.72
C ILE A 279 0.27 11.26 8.40
N PRO A 280 0.78 11.79 7.30
CA PRO A 280 0.76 11.09 6.01
C PRO A 280 1.66 9.86 6.02
N GLY A 281 1.15 8.75 5.48
CA GLY A 281 1.92 7.53 5.27
C GLY A 281 2.66 7.48 3.94
N ASN A 282 3.24 6.36 3.60
CA ASN A 282 3.85 6.15 2.28
C ASN A 282 2.86 5.59 1.27
N HIS A 283 1.75 5.02 1.72
CA HIS A 283 0.70 4.51 0.84
C HIS A 283 -0.24 5.62 0.36
N ASP A 284 -0.47 6.67 1.14
CA ASP A 284 -1.60 7.59 1.01
C ASP A 284 -1.25 9.07 1.27
N ARG A 285 0.00 9.46 1.04
CA ARG A 285 0.52 10.78 1.44
C ARG A 285 -0.30 11.95 0.90
N GLU A 286 -0.60 11.95 -0.40
CA GLU A 286 -1.36 13.05 -1.01
C GLU A 286 -2.82 13.02 -0.55
N SER A 287 -3.43 11.85 -0.54
CA SER A 287 -4.83 11.65 -0.15
C SER A 287 -5.08 12.03 1.31
N VAL A 288 -4.17 11.65 2.23
CA VAL A 288 -4.32 11.98 3.65
C VAL A 288 -4.13 13.47 3.92
N MET A 289 -3.25 14.17 3.18
CA MET A 289 -3.15 15.63 3.28
C MET A 289 -4.44 16.33 2.83
N HIS A 290 -5.05 15.90 1.71
CA HIS A 290 -6.35 16.43 1.27
C HIS A 290 -7.49 16.08 2.23
N LEU A 291 -7.42 14.90 2.86
CA LEU A 291 -8.37 14.51 3.89
C LEU A 291 -8.22 15.40 5.12
N GLY A 292 -6.98 15.73 5.50
CA GLY A 292 -6.68 16.69 6.55
C GLY A 292 -7.26 18.07 6.28
N ASP A 293 -7.11 18.60 5.05
CA ASP A 293 -7.74 19.88 4.64
C ASP A 293 -9.27 19.82 4.79
N THR A 294 -9.88 18.69 4.41
CA THR A 294 -11.32 18.48 4.57
C THR A 294 -11.73 18.50 6.05
N LEU A 295 -10.93 17.85 6.92
CA LEU A 295 -11.21 17.85 8.37
C LEU A 295 -10.98 19.24 8.99
N GLU A 296 -9.92 19.96 8.61
CA GLU A 296 -9.71 21.35 9.05
C GLU A 296 -10.90 22.24 8.72
N LEU A 297 -11.34 22.20 7.46
CA LEU A 297 -12.50 22.98 7.02
C LEU A 297 -13.79 22.55 7.72
N TYR A 298 -14.00 21.25 7.93
CA TYR A 298 -15.21 20.75 8.60
C TYR A 298 -15.29 21.17 10.07
N TYR A 299 -14.15 21.23 10.76
CA TYR A 299 -14.08 21.61 12.19
C TYR A 299 -13.62 23.05 12.43
N GLU A 300 -13.54 23.90 11.40
CA GLU A 300 -13.02 25.28 11.49
C GLU A 300 -13.69 26.09 12.59
N GLU A 301 -15.01 25.98 12.72
CA GLU A 301 -15.77 26.68 13.74
C GLU A 301 -16.00 25.88 15.04
N ASN A 302 -15.45 24.67 15.12
CA ASN A 302 -15.63 23.80 16.28
C ASN A 302 -14.60 24.14 17.36
N THR A 303 -15.08 24.56 18.54
CA THR A 303 -14.18 24.95 19.65
C THR A 303 -13.56 23.77 20.39
N ASN A 304 -14.09 22.57 20.23
CA ASN A 304 -13.65 21.37 20.94
C ASN A 304 -12.74 20.46 20.10
N VAL A 305 -12.66 20.71 18.80
CA VAL A 305 -11.83 19.93 17.86
C VAL A 305 -10.82 20.86 17.22
N LYS A 306 -9.55 20.50 17.27
CA LYS A 306 -8.49 21.18 16.56
C LYS A 306 -7.80 20.17 15.65
N VAL A 307 -7.68 20.50 14.37
CA VAL A 307 -6.96 19.67 13.39
C VAL A 307 -5.58 20.29 13.13
N ASP A 308 -4.54 19.47 13.12
CA ASP A 308 -3.19 19.83 12.67
C ASP A 308 -2.89 19.09 11.37
N ASN A 309 -3.10 19.76 10.24
CA ASN A 309 -2.75 19.29 8.91
C ASN A 309 -1.58 20.08 8.30
N SER A 310 -0.68 20.62 9.14
CA SER A 310 0.52 21.31 8.65
C SER A 310 1.37 20.44 7.73
N ASP A 311 2.10 21.06 6.79
CA ASP A 311 2.95 20.44 5.75
C ASP A 311 4.18 19.68 6.30
N CYS A 312 4.04 19.03 7.45
CA CYS A 312 5.12 18.34 8.12
C CYS A 312 4.82 16.84 8.23
N LEU A 313 5.79 16.02 7.83
CA LEU A 313 5.69 14.55 7.97
C LEU A 313 5.92 14.08 9.41
N MET A 314 6.51 14.91 10.24
CA MET A 314 6.72 14.68 11.67
C MET A 314 6.13 15.85 12.43
N LYS A 315 5.19 15.59 13.31
CA LYS A 315 4.46 16.59 14.10
C LYS A 315 4.65 16.34 15.58
N ALA A 316 4.42 17.38 16.37
CA ALA A 316 4.61 17.33 17.81
C ALA A 316 3.57 18.17 18.55
N ILE A 317 3.11 17.68 19.69
CA ILE A 317 2.24 18.40 20.61
C ILE A 317 2.83 18.41 22.02
N PRO A 318 2.94 19.56 22.68
CA PRO A 318 3.29 19.62 24.09
C PRO A 318 2.04 19.40 24.96
N TYR A 319 2.21 18.65 26.05
CA TYR A 319 1.21 18.51 27.08
C TYR A 319 1.86 18.51 28.49
N GLY A 320 1.82 19.64 29.17
CA GLY A 320 2.59 19.84 30.39
C GLY A 320 4.08 19.60 30.18
N ASN A 321 4.68 18.68 30.94
CA ASN A 321 6.09 18.29 30.81
C ASN A 321 6.35 17.28 29.67
N ASN A 322 5.33 16.92 28.89
CA ASN A 322 5.46 15.94 27.82
C ASN A 322 5.58 16.60 26.45
N LEU A 323 6.38 16.00 25.59
CA LEU A 323 6.40 16.26 24.15
C LEU A 323 6.07 14.94 23.42
N ILE A 324 4.91 14.91 22.80
CA ILE A 324 4.42 13.74 22.06
C ILE A 324 4.61 14.03 20.58
N ILE A 325 5.32 13.15 19.90
CA ILE A 325 5.73 13.31 18.51
C ILE A 325 5.22 12.09 17.73
N SER A 326 4.80 12.32 16.50
CA SER A 326 4.48 11.23 15.58
C SER A 326 5.03 11.50 14.19
N ASP A 327 5.54 10.45 13.57
CA ASP A 327 5.87 10.36 12.14
C ASP A 327 5.55 8.94 11.64
N HIS A 328 5.34 8.77 10.33
CA HIS A 328 4.97 7.44 9.81
C HIS A 328 6.06 6.38 10.00
N GLY A 329 7.32 6.73 9.92
CA GLY A 329 8.44 5.80 10.10
C GLY A 329 9.20 5.44 8.82
N ASP A 330 8.69 5.79 7.65
CA ASP A 330 9.31 5.51 6.34
C ASP A 330 10.49 6.43 5.98
N GLY A 331 10.75 7.45 6.81
CA GLY A 331 11.74 8.50 6.55
C GLY A 331 13.01 8.38 7.40
N ALA A 332 13.05 9.11 8.51
CA ALA A 332 14.23 9.21 9.37
C ALA A 332 14.56 7.89 10.08
N LYS A 333 15.85 7.53 10.10
CA LYS A 333 16.32 6.39 10.92
C LYS A 333 16.17 6.72 12.41
N THR A 334 15.76 5.73 13.20
CA THR A 334 15.53 5.87 14.65
C THR A 334 16.73 6.49 15.37
N ALA A 335 17.95 6.08 15.06
CA ALA A 335 19.17 6.60 15.66
C ALA A 335 19.40 8.11 15.44
N ASN A 336 18.79 8.71 14.40
CA ASN A 336 18.93 10.14 14.07
C ASN A 336 17.84 11.00 14.73
N LEU A 337 16.78 10.38 15.26
CA LEU A 337 15.63 11.11 15.81
C LEU A 337 16.00 12.12 16.90
N PRO A 338 16.87 11.82 17.89
CA PRO A 338 17.21 12.80 18.91
C PRO A 338 17.73 14.11 18.32
N GLY A 339 18.65 14.04 17.36
CA GLY A 339 19.21 15.22 16.69
C GLY A 339 18.19 15.97 15.83
N ILE A 340 17.32 15.26 15.13
CA ILE A 340 16.25 15.85 14.29
C ILE A 340 15.25 16.57 15.17
N ILE A 341 14.79 15.95 16.26
CA ILE A 341 13.78 16.49 17.18
C ILE A 341 14.32 17.72 17.88
N ALA A 342 15.56 17.65 18.39
CA ALA A 342 16.22 18.79 19.03
C ALA A 342 16.35 20.02 18.11
N GLN A 343 16.51 19.83 16.81
CA GLN A 343 16.57 20.93 15.85
C GLN A 343 15.18 21.39 15.41
N ARG A 344 14.30 20.45 15.04
CA ARG A 344 12.97 20.77 14.50
C ARG A 344 12.04 21.37 15.57
N PHE A 345 12.08 20.83 16.78
CA PHE A 345 11.18 21.21 17.88
C PHE A 345 11.93 21.88 19.04
N LYS A 346 12.99 22.63 18.74
CA LYS A 346 13.91 23.23 19.70
C LYS A 346 13.21 23.89 20.90
N ASN A 347 12.20 24.73 20.63
CA ASN A 347 11.49 25.45 21.68
C ASN A 347 10.57 24.54 22.52
N LEU A 348 10.03 23.49 21.92
CA LEU A 348 9.22 22.50 22.66
C LEU A 348 10.11 21.57 23.46
N TRP A 349 11.19 21.08 22.86
CA TRP A 349 12.17 20.20 23.48
C TRP A 349 12.75 20.81 24.78
N SER A 350 13.14 22.07 24.74
CA SER A 350 13.76 22.75 25.89
C SER A 350 12.80 22.98 27.07
N ASN A 351 11.50 22.88 26.85
CA ASN A 351 10.46 23.13 27.85
C ASN A 351 9.75 21.84 28.31
N THR A 352 10.22 20.67 27.90
CA THR A 352 9.62 19.39 28.23
C THR A 352 10.67 18.44 28.86
N VAL A 353 10.20 17.48 29.62
CA VAL A 353 11.01 16.49 30.32
C VAL A 353 10.89 15.10 29.68
N TYR A 354 9.68 14.74 29.31
CA TYR A 354 9.35 13.43 28.75
C TYR A 354 9.07 13.58 27.26
N VAL A 355 9.80 12.84 26.44
CA VAL A 355 9.67 12.91 24.98
C VAL A 355 9.40 11.52 24.43
N GLU A 356 8.24 11.37 23.83
CA GLU A 356 7.79 10.12 23.19
C GLU A 356 7.63 10.32 21.69
N VAL A 357 8.03 9.33 20.91
CA VAL A 357 7.88 9.29 19.44
C VAL A 357 7.14 8.03 19.06
N HIS A 358 5.96 8.20 18.46
CA HIS A 358 5.13 7.09 18.00
C HIS A 358 5.17 6.97 16.48
N ARG A 359 5.47 5.77 16.01
CA ARG A 359 5.69 5.46 14.59
C ARG A 359 4.87 4.25 14.15
N GLY A 360 4.37 4.29 12.91
CA GLY A 360 3.75 3.17 12.18
C GLY A 360 4.74 2.48 11.23
N HIS A 361 4.29 2.12 10.03
CA HIS A 361 5.03 1.57 8.89
C HIS A 361 5.65 0.17 9.12
N PHE A 362 6.16 -0.11 10.28
CA PHE A 362 6.80 -1.39 10.58
C PHE A 362 5.75 -2.42 11.02
N HIS A 363 4.96 -2.93 10.08
CA HIS A 363 3.89 -3.91 10.34
C HIS A 363 4.37 -5.17 11.08
N THR A 364 5.67 -5.37 11.18
CA THR A 364 6.29 -6.51 11.85
C THR A 364 7.38 -6.05 12.79
N ASN A 365 7.30 -6.47 14.04
CA ASN A 365 8.47 -6.52 14.90
C ASN A 365 9.44 -7.56 14.31
N LYS A 366 10.26 -7.16 13.31
CA LYS A 366 11.35 -8.02 12.85
C LYS A 366 12.25 -8.29 14.03
N ALA A 367 12.18 -9.49 14.55
CA ALA A 367 12.89 -9.97 15.72
C ALA A 367 14.44 -9.85 15.66
N MET A 368 14.98 -9.23 14.63
CA MET A 368 16.44 -9.15 14.47
C MET A 368 17.05 -7.76 14.42
N LYS A 369 16.27 -6.64 14.26
CA LYS A 369 16.88 -5.29 14.19
C LYS A 369 16.00 -4.10 14.62
N LEU A 370 14.71 -4.27 14.91
CA LEU A 370 13.85 -3.21 15.39
C LEU A 370 13.28 -3.59 16.75
N GLN A 371 13.61 -2.79 17.75
CA GLN A 371 12.97 -2.91 19.06
C GLN A 371 11.59 -2.25 18.98
N ALA A 372 10.57 -2.86 19.58
CA ALA A 372 9.25 -2.27 19.68
C ALA A 372 9.30 -0.94 20.46
N ILE A 373 10.24 -0.83 21.38
CA ILE A 373 10.51 0.34 22.22
C ILE A 373 12.03 0.55 22.28
N GLU A 374 12.47 1.76 21.97
CA GLU A 374 13.87 2.16 22.06
C GLU A 374 13.99 3.44 22.89
N GLU A 375 14.91 3.46 23.83
CA GLU A 375 15.27 4.69 24.56
C GLU A 375 16.59 5.22 24.02
N LEU A 376 16.56 6.45 23.49
CA LEU A 376 17.67 7.08 22.79
C LEU A 376 17.85 8.52 23.25
N ASN A 377 18.94 8.80 23.99
CA ASN A 377 19.35 10.16 24.33
C ASN A 377 18.18 11.08 24.79
N GLY A 378 17.35 10.59 25.71
CA GLY A 378 16.24 11.36 26.31
C GLY A 378 14.93 11.31 25.55
N ILE A 379 14.81 10.45 24.53
CA ILE A 379 13.53 10.16 23.87
C ILE A 379 13.19 8.66 23.99
N THR A 380 11.90 8.36 24.07
CA THR A 380 11.37 7.01 23.93
C THR A 380 10.71 6.90 22.56
N VAL A 381 11.14 5.96 21.74
CA VAL A 381 10.58 5.66 20.42
C VAL A 381 9.77 4.38 20.50
N ARG A 382 8.51 4.42 20.04
CA ARG A 382 7.61 3.27 19.98
C ARG A 382 7.18 3.00 18.54
N ASN A 383 7.44 1.79 18.08
CA ASN A 383 6.90 1.31 16.81
C ASN A 383 5.58 0.60 17.10
N LEU A 384 4.47 1.16 16.61
CA LEU A 384 3.13 0.67 16.91
C LEU A 384 2.68 -0.39 15.88
N SER A 385 1.76 -1.23 16.29
CA SER A 385 1.25 -2.32 15.45
C SER A 385 0.18 -1.81 14.49
N SER A 386 0.08 -2.46 13.34
CA SER A 386 -1.01 -2.27 12.38
C SER A 386 -2.33 -2.87 12.88
N MET A 387 -3.46 -2.29 12.49
CA MET A 387 -4.80 -2.85 12.67
C MET A 387 -5.31 -3.61 11.45
N SER A 388 -4.63 -3.51 10.29
CA SER A 388 -5.08 -4.14 9.06
C SER A 388 -4.86 -5.65 9.04
N ALA A 389 -5.50 -6.34 8.09
CA ALA A 389 -5.28 -7.75 7.85
C ALA A 389 -3.91 -8.04 7.21
N THR A 390 -3.50 -9.31 7.28
CA THR A 390 -2.39 -9.84 6.51
C THR A 390 -2.80 -9.91 5.04
N ASP A 391 -2.01 -9.38 4.12
CA ASP A 391 -2.19 -9.52 2.69
C ASP A 391 -1.27 -10.59 2.10
N TYR A 392 -1.44 -10.86 0.81
CA TYR A 392 -0.64 -11.85 0.08
C TYR A 392 0.86 -11.56 0.12
N TRP A 393 1.27 -10.29 0.06
CA TRP A 393 2.69 -9.93 0.10
C TRP A 393 3.30 -10.26 1.47
N HIS A 394 2.62 -9.89 2.57
CA HIS A 394 3.05 -10.19 3.92
C HIS A 394 3.13 -11.71 4.16
N ASP A 395 2.11 -12.45 3.71
CA ASP A 395 2.08 -13.90 3.79
C ASP A 395 3.25 -14.54 3.02
N SER A 396 3.46 -14.13 1.76
CA SER A 396 4.55 -14.63 0.91
C SER A 396 5.95 -14.36 1.48
N LYS A 397 6.09 -13.36 2.37
CA LYS A 397 7.35 -13.03 3.07
C LYS A 397 7.46 -13.65 4.47
N GLY A 398 6.45 -14.40 4.90
CA GLY A 398 6.39 -15.01 6.22
C GLY A 398 6.12 -14.00 7.35
N PHE A 399 5.55 -12.84 7.04
CA PHE A 399 5.13 -11.84 8.02
C PHE A 399 3.73 -12.15 8.54
N ILE A 400 3.58 -13.32 9.15
CA ILE A 400 2.33 -13.86 9.68
C ILE A 400 2.36 -13.91 11.21
N GLY A 401 1.19 -13.93 11.84
CA GLY A 401 1.06 -14.09 13.29
C GLY A 401 1.33 -12.83 14.11
N ASN A 402 1.43 -11.66 13.50
CA ASN A 402 1.54 -10.41 14.23
C ASN A 402 0.22 -10.08 14.94
N ILE A 403 0.33 -9.63 16.20
CA ILE A 403 -0.83 -9.16 16.95
C ILE A 403 -1.26 -7.81 16.37
N LYS A 404 -2.46 -7.78 15.79
CA LYS A 404 -3.11 -6.56 15.32
C LYS A 404 -3.73 -5.85 16.49
N LYS A 405 -3.39 -4.60 16.68
CA LYS A 405 -3.89 -3.84 17.84
C LYS A 405 -3.91 -2.34 17.60
N ALA A 406 -4.85 -1.67 18.26
CA ALA A 406 -4.78 -0.27 18.57
C ALA A 406 -4.24 -0.06 19.98
N GLN A 407 -3.62 1.07 20.21
CA GLN A 407 -3.08 1.44 21.52
C GLN A 407 -3.56 2.82 21.93
N ALA A 408 -3.69 3.01 23.24
CA ALA A 408 -3.86 4.34 23.81
C ALA A 408 -2.80 4.56 24.89
N PHE A 409 -2.36 5.80 25.00
CA PHE A 409 -1.35 6.25 25.94
C PHE A 409 -1.91 7.34 26.80
N ILE A 410 -1.72 7.23 28.09
CA ILE A 410 -2.27 8.16 29.09
C ILE A 410 -1.11 8.94 29.70
N TYR A 411 -1.12 10.25 29.50
CA TYR A 411 -0.07 11.14 29.98
C TYR A 411 -0.59 12.05 31.07
N SER A 412 0.09 12.06 32.21
CA SER A 412 -0.08 13.13 33.24
C SER A 412 0.62 14.37 32.74
N ARG A 413 0.07 15.55 33.10
CA ARG A 413 0.72 16.83 32.78
C ARG A 413 2.14 16.94 33.35
N GLN A 414 2.39 16.36 34.51
CA GLN A 414 3.67 16.53 35.23
C GLN A 414 4.55 15.29 35.19
N ASN A 415 3.98 14.09 35.19
CA ASN A 415 4.68 12.85 35.52
C ASN A 415 4.89 11.92 34.34
N GLY A 416 4.77 12.42 33.10
CA GLY A 416 4.99 11.60 31.91
C GLY A 416 3.89 10.59 31.64
N LEU A 417 4.25 9.52 30.96
CA LEU A 417 3.36 8.41 30.60
C LEU A 417 2.94 7.62 31.86
N GLN A 418 1.63 7.50 32.08
CA GLN A 418 1.04 6.81 33.23
C GLN A 418 0.45 5.46 32.90
N GLY A 419 0.03 5.25 31.65
CA GLY A 419 -0.58 4.00 31.25
C GLY A 419 -0.52 3.75 29.76
N ILE A 420 -0.47 2.48 29.39
CA ILE A 420 -0.60 2.01 28.00
C ILE A 420 -1.77 1.02 27.98
N LEU A 421 -2.77 1.33 27.20
CA LEU A 421 -3.93 0.48 26.98
C LEU A 421 -3.82 -0.18 25.60
N ASN A 422 -4.20 -1.43 25.51
CA ASN A 422 -4.17 -2.18 24.26
C ASN A 422 -5.58 -2.71 23.94
N TYR A 423 -5.98 -2.58 22.69
CA TYR A 423 -7.09 -3.29 22.10
C TYR A 423 -6.51 -4.25 21.06
N ASN A 424 -6.60 -5.55 21.30
CA ASN A 424 -6.18 -6.57 20.33
C ASN A 424 -7.40 -6.92 19.47
N VAL A 425 -7.19 -6.88 18.14
CA VAL A 425 -8.21 -7.34 17.19
C VAL A 425 -8.37 -8.83 17.36
N SER A 426 -9.61 -9.27 17.62
CA SER A 426 -9.95 -10.70 17.60
C SER A 426 -9.90 -11.19 16.15
N ILE A 427 -9.22 -12.31 15.92
CA ILE A 427 -9.13 -12.98 14.61
C ILE A 427 -10.22 -14.03 14.54
#